data_0cb006f7839546d47f5bcc708265cff4
#
_entry.id   0cb006f7839546d47f5bcc708265cff4
#
_cell.length_a   1.000
_cell.length_b   1.000
_cell.length_c   1.000
_cell.angle_alpha   90.00
_cell.angle_beta   90.00
_cell.angle_gamma   90.00
#
_symmetry.space_group_name_H-M   'P 1'
#
loop_
_entity.id
_entity.type
_entity.pdbx_description
1 polymer ?
#
loop_
_entity_poly.entity_id
_entity_poly.type
_entity_poly.pdbx_seq_one_letter_code
_entity_poly.pdbx_strand_id
1 'polypeptide(L)'
;MTKALLFGTVFAVLFCLSGLPLMAQGRGGGGMGGGGGMGGGGGMGMGHGPMDNNGITRGRVGRDTQTIRNQKTPSEMLQQNTKLSGKLQTLLPEGTNVPQAADGFKNLGEFVAAVHVSHNLNIPFDQLKGKITSGDNLGKAVQVLNPNLSHKQVKTEIRKGKHQAKEDIKASHHS
;
A
#
# COMPACT_ATOMS: atom_id res chain seq x y z
N MET A 1 -21.01 -40.56 20.01
CA MET A 1 -19.63 -40.49 20.57
C MET A 1 -19.01 -39.19 20.09
N THR A 2 -19.16 -38.17 20.89
CA THR A 2 -18.80 -36.79 20.63
C THR A 2 -17.36 -36.52 21.06
N LYS A 3 -16.46 -36.18 20.15
CA LYS A 3 -15.14 -35.66 20.50
C LYS A 3 -15.11 -34.17 20.25
N ALA A 4 -15.39 -33.41 21.29
CA ALA A 4 -15.14 -32.00 21.35
C ALA A 4 -13.63 -31.78 21.53
N LEU A 5 -12.96 -31.17 20.54
CA LEU A 5 -11.59 -30.69 20.64
C LEU A 5 -11.65 -29.19 20.96
N LEU A 6 -11.54 -28.91 22.26
CA LEU A 6 -11.28 -27.58 22.80
C LEU A 6 -9.84 -27.17 22.46
N PHE A 7 -9.65 -26.32 21.46
CA PHE A 7 -8.41 -25.59 21.27
C PHE A 7 -8.55 -24.23 21.98
N GLY A 8 -8.24 -24.23 23.26
CA GLY A 8 -8.02 -23.02 24.01
C GLY A 8 -6.62 -22.47 23.73
N THR A 9 -6.49 -21.50 22.85
CA THR A 9 -5.29 -20.69 22.74
C THR A 9 -5.46 -19.43 23.54
N VAL A 10 -4.92 -19.45 24.74
CA VAL A 10 -4.71 -18.27 25.59
C VAL A 10 -3.67 -17.38 24.90
N PHE A 11 -4.10 -16.32 24.27
CA PHE A 11 -3.22 -15.25 23.80
C PHE A 11 -2.91 -14.34 24.98
N ALA A 12 -1.77 -14.58 25.61
CA ALA A 12 -1.20 -13.66 26.59
C ALA A 12 -0.67 -12.42 25.84
N VAL A 13 -1.45 -11.34 25.87
CA VAL A 13 -1.00 -10.01 25.42
C VAL A 13 -0.05 -9.48 26.48
N LEU A 14 1.24 -9.65 26.27
CA LEU A 14 2.27 -9.00 27.09
C LEU A 14 2.47 -7.57 26.58
N PHE A 15 1.76 -6.64 27.21
CA PHE A 15 1.95 -5.21 27.03
C PHE A 15 3.25 -4.81 27.73
N CYS A 16 4.37 -4.79 27.02
CA CYS A 16 5.58 -4.14 27.51
C CYS A 16 5.49 -2.65 27.25
N LEU A 17 5.04 -1.91 28.29
CA LEU A 17 5.32 -0.50 28.44
C LEU A 17 6.83 -0.34 28.65
N SER A 18 7.52 0.19 27.67
CA SER A 18 8.90 0.65 27.86
C SER A 18 9.10 1.97 27.15
N GLY A 19 8.98 3.06 27.92
CA GLY A 19 10.05 3.99 28.14
C GLY A 19 10.46 4.82 26.91
N LEU A 20 9.92 6.04 26.83
CA LEU A 20 10.51 7.12 26.05
C LEU A 20 11.88 7.48 26.60
N PRO A 21 12.89 7.72 25.78
CA PRO A 21 13.86 8.76 26.05
C PRO A 21 13.62 9.99 25.18
N LEU A 22 13.34 11.05 25.88
CA LEU A 22 13.42 12.44 25.51
C LEU A 22 14.89 12.79 25.21
N MET A 23 15.11 13.75 24.31
CA MET A 23 16.31 14.57 24.09
C MET A 23 17.37 14.06 23.07
N ALA A 24 17.49 14.80 21.96
CA ALA A 24 18.59 15.76 21.84
C ALA A 24 18.42 16.63 20.60
N GLN A 25 18.25 17.93 20.84
CA GLN A 25 18.53 19.01 19.90
C GLN A 25 20.00 19.00 19.53
N GLY A 26 20.28 18.85 18.25
CA GLY A 26 21.58 19.06 17.64
C GLY A 26 21.50 20.15 16.59
N ARG A 27 21.80 21.38 17.00
CA ARG A 27 21.94 22.60 16.19
C ARG A 27 23.40 22.70 15.73
N GLY A 28 23.65 22.87 14.45
CA GLY A 28 24.96 23.12 13.84
C GLY A 28 24.85 22.82 12.37
N GLY A 29 25.05 23.70 11.42
CA GLY A 29 26.02 24.73 11.25
C GLY A 29 26.56 24.57 9.85
N GLY A 30 26.25 25.52 8.94
CA GLY A 30 27.10 26.14 7.95
C GLY A 30 27.91 25.29 6.98
N GLY A 31 27.70 25.52 5.69
CA GLY A 31 28.59 25.08 4.61
C GLY A 31 28.26 25.79 3.30
N MET A 32 28.76 27.02 3.11
CA MET A 32 28.89 27.69 1.81
C MET A 32 29.95 26.99 0.97
N GLY A 33 29.67 26.83 -0.35
CA GLY A 33 30.64 26.52 -1.39
C GLY A 33 29.87 26.47 -2.71
N GLY A 34 29.85 27.35 -3.62
CA GLY A 34 30.87 28.15 -4.27
C GLY A 34 31.50 27.31 -5.38
N GLY A 35 31.00 27.41 -6.65
CA GLY A 35 31.63 26.77 -7.77
C GLY A 35 30.90 27.04 -9.07
N GLY A 36 31.32 28.07 -9.79
CA GLY A 36 30.89 28.45 -11.11
C GLY A 36 31.44 27.55 -12.20
N GLY A 37 30.70 27.44 -13.29
CA GLY A 37 31.10 26.78 -14.52
C GLY A 37 30.41 27.44 -15.70
N MET A 38 31.05 28.42 -16.34
CA MET A 38 30.72 28.98 -17.65
C MET A 38 31.12 27.98 -18.73
N GLY A 39 30.28 27.81 -19.73
CA GLY A 39 30.54 27.19 -21.01
C GLY A 39 29.31 27.32 -21.86
N GLY A 40 29.15 28.14 -22.75
CA GLY A 40 29.63 28.71 -23.94
C GLY A 40 29.39 27.74 -25.10
N GLY A 41 28.35 27.99 -25.98
CA GLY A 41 28.17 27.22 -27.19
C GLY A 41 26.94 27.68 -27.95
N GLY A 42 27.09 28.60 -28.89
CA GLY A 42 26.11 29.13 -29.76
C GLY A 42 25.66 28.14 -30.84
N GLY A 43 24.43 28.29 -31.27
CA GLY A 43 23.85 27.62 -32.42
C GLY A 43 22.65 28.42 -32.93
N MET A 44 22.93 29.39 -33.82
CA MET A 44 21.91 30.08 -34.58
C MET A 44 21.33 29.14 -35.62
N GLY A 45 20.02 28.90 -35.55
CA GLY A 45 19.21 28.23 -36.56
C GLY A 45 17.98 29.08 -36.81
N MET A 46 18.05 30.03 -37.74
CA MET A 46 16.89 30.73 -38.30
C MET A 46 16.11 29.78 -39.20
N GLY A 47 14.93 29.35 -38.75
CA GLY A 47 13.91 28.72 -39.57
C GLY A 47 12.64 29.51 -39.51
N HIS A 48 12.44 30.40 -40.50
CA HIS A 48 11.15 31.07 -40.76
C HIS A 48 10.20 30.03 -41.36
N GLY A 49 9.19 29.63 -40.67
CA GLY A 49 8.01 28.92 -41.18
C GLY A 49 6.77 29.79 -40.91
N PRO A 50 5.77 29.76 -41.78
CA PRO A 50 4.65 30.72 -41.73
C PRO A 50 3.78 30.53 -40.53
N MET A 51 3.32 31.66 -39.99
CA MET A 51 2.33 31.79 -38.91
C MET A 51 0.99 31.18 -39.38
N ASP A 52 0.63 30.03 -38.86
CA ASP A 52 -0.75 29.62 -38.80
C ASP A 52 -1.30 29.91 -37.41
N ASN A 53 -2.10 30.98 -37.41
CA ASN A 53 -2.79 31.53 -36.26
C ASN A 53 -4.04 30.68 -36.00
N ASN A 54 -3.90 29.49 -35.43
CA ASN A 54 -5.00 28.74 -34.78
C ASN A 54 -4.49 27.56 -33.94
N GLY A 55 -3.54 27.81 -33.06
CA GLY A 55 -3.06 26.82 -32.09
C GLY A 55 -3.71 27.02 -30.75
N ILE A 56 -4.94 26.55 -30.57
CA ILE A 56 -5.48 26.29 -29.26
C ILE A 56 -4.58 25.18 -28.66
N THR A 57 -3.57 25.58 -27.92
CA THR A 57 -2.86 24.70 -27.00
C THR A 57 -3.87 24.28 -25.93
N ARG A 58 -4.68 23.30 -26.27
CA ARG A 58 -5.42 22.53 -25.27
C ARG A 58 -4.39 21.85 -24.38
N GLY A 59 -4.06 22.56 -23.31
CA GLY A 59 -3.26 22.02 -22.23
C GLY A 59 -3.84 20.69 -21.77
N ARG A 60 -3.05 19.66 -21.91
CA ARG A 60 -3.31 18.28 -21.45
C ARG A 60 -3.28 18.18 -19.93
N VAL A 61 -3.68 19.25 -19.24
CA VAL A 61 -3.64 19.38 -17.77
C VAL A 61 -5.04 19.24 -17.20
N GLY A 62 -5.76 18.23 -17.53
CA GLY A 62 -7.13 18.13 -17.00
C GLY A 62 -7.77 16.76 -17.06
N ARG A 63 -7.06 15.75 -17.60
CA ARG A 63 -7.67 14.42 -17.73
C ARG A 63 -7.33 13.46 -16.58
N ASP A 64 -6.21 13.69 -15.92
CA ASP A 64 -5.75 12.75 -14.87
C ASP A 64 -6.41 12.98 -13.51
N THR A 65 -6.85 14.22 -13.22
CA THR A 65 -7.53 14.55 -11.95
C THR A 65 -9.01 14.17 -11.92
N GLN A 66 -9.66 14.04 -13.07
CA GLN A 66 -11.07 13.64 -13.13
C GLN A 66 -11.26 12.12 -13.10
N THR A 67 -10.28 11.38 -13.60
CA THR A 67 -10.29 9.90 -13.57
C THR A 67 -10.12 9.37 -12.14
N ILE A 68 -9.40 10.10 -11.28
CA ILE A 68 -9.19 9.72 -9.87
C ILE A 68 -10.47 9.92 -9.04
N ARG A 69 -11.33 10.89 -9.41
CA ARG A 69 -12.56 11.18 -8.65
C ARG A 69 -13.68 10.15 -8.82
N ASN A 70 -13.63 9.33 -9.87
CA ASN A 70 -14.67 8.32 -10.16
C ASN A 70 -14.26 6.89 -9.81
N GLN A 71 -13.07 6.68 -9.27
CA GLN A 71 -12.69 5.34 -8.80
C GLN A 71 -13.18 5.16 -7.36
N LYS A 72 -14.06 4.19 -7.17
CA LYS A 72 -14.51 3.78 -5.84
C LYS A 72 -13.30 3.39 -4.99
N THR A 73 -13.29 3.84 -3.76
CA THR A 73 -12.29 3.41 -2.79
C THR A 73 -12.42 1.91 -2.46
N PRO A 74 -11.35 1.25 -2.00
CA PRO A 74 -11.44 -0.14 -1.54
C PRO A 74 -12.55 -0.35 -0.50
N SER A 75 -12.74 0.59 0.41
CA SER A 75 -13.79 0.59 1.43
C SER A 75 -15.19 0.59 0.81
N GLU A 76 -15.46 1.52 -0.13
CA GLU A 76 -16.75 1.58 -0.84
C GLU A 76 -17.03 0.32 -1.67
N MET A 77 -15.99 -0.24 -2.30
CA MET A 77 -16.13 -1.49 -3.06
C MET A 77 -16.52 -2.66 -2.15
N LEU A 78 -15.97 -2.72 -0.94
CA LEU A 78 -16.27 -3.77 0.05
C LEU A 78 -17.64 -3.61 0.69
N GLN A 79 -18.13 -2.38 0.89
CA GLN A 79 -19.51 -2.13 1.34
C GLN A 79 -20.52 -2.66 0.33
N GLN A 80 -20.21 -2.59 -0.96
CA GLN A 80 -21.09 -3.09 -2.03
C GLN A 80 -20.91 -4.58 -2.32
N ASN A 81 -19.78 -5.17 -1.92
CA ASN A 81 -19.46 -6.57 -2.14
C ASN A 81 -19.42 -7.34 -0.81
N THR A 82 -20.61 -7.65 -0.29
CA THR A 82 -20.75 -8.34 0.99
C THR A 82 -20.18 -9.76 0.97
N LYS A 83 -20.15 -10.42 -0.19
CA LYS A 83 -19.57 -11.75 -0.37
C LYS A 83 -18.06 -11.72 -0.16
N LEU A 84 -17.38 -10.75 -0.77
CA LEU A 84 -15.94 -10.57 -0.58
C LEU A 84 -15.63 -10.15 0.87
N SER A 85 -16.41 -9.20 1.41
CA SER A 85 -16.25 -8.76 2.80
C SER A 85 -16.42 -9.92 3.79
N GLY A 86 -17.42 -10.76 3.61
CA GLY A 86 -17.66 -11.94 4.45
C GLY A 86 -16.50 -12.93 4.39
N LYS A 87 -15.93 -13.16 3.19
CA LYS A 87 -14.75 -14.02 3.03
C LYS A 87 -13.52 -13.43 3.73
N LEU A 88 -13.28 -12.14 3.57
CA LEU A 88 -12.13 -11.48 4.20
C LEU A 88 -12.28 -11.40 5.72
N GLN A 89 -13.50 -11.34 6.23
CA GLN A 89 -13.77 -11.38 7.67
C GLN A 89 -13.22 -12.65 8.33
N THR A 90 -13.25 -13.80 7.63
CA THR A 90 -12.72 -15.06 8.17
C THR A 90 -11.19 -15.12 8.22
N LEU A 91 -10.52 -14.21 7.51
CA LEU A 91 -9.05 -14.12 7.46
C LEU A 91 -8.49 -13.02 8.37
N LEU A 92 -9.34 -12.12 8.82
CA LEU A 92 -9.00 -11.01 9.71
C LEU A 92 -9.37 -11.35 11.17
N PRO A 93 -8.80 -10.65 12.16
CA PRO A 93 -9.18 -10.82 13.55
C PRO A 93 -10.69 -10.61 13.75
N GLU A 94 -11.27 -11.34 14.70
CA GLU A 94 -12.69 -11.17 15.07
C GLU A 94 -13.02 -9.73 15.43
N GLY A 95 -14.19 -9.25 15.00
CA GLY A 95 -14.61 -7.87 15.24
C GLY A 95 -14.01 -6.82 14.32
N THR A 96 -13.10 -7.20 13.40
CA THR A 96 -12.55 -6.25 12.41
C THR A 96 -13.64 -5.78 11.44
N ASN A 97 -13.83 -4.47 11.31
CA ASN A 97 -14.67 -3.91 10.26
C ASN A 97 -13.91 -3.92 8.92
N VAL A 98 -14.26 -4.85 8.01
CA VAL A 98 -13.53 -5.08 6.76
C VAL A 98 -13.47 -3.84 5.86
N PRO A 99 -14.55 -3.08 5.61
CA PRO A 99 -14.48 -1.82 4.90
C PRO A 99 -13.51 -0.82 5.52
N GLN A 100 -13.55 -0.61 6.83
CA GLN A 100 -12.63 0.29 7.54
C GLN A 100 -11.18 -0.22 7.52
N ALA A 101 -11.00 -1.53 7.57
CA ALA A 101 -9.67 -2.13 7.45
C ALA A 101 -9.03 -1.83 6.09
N ALA A 102 -9.83 -1.63 5.04
CA ALA A 102 -9.37 -1.30 3.69
C ALA A 102 -8.99 0.18 3.50
N ASP A 103 -9.31 1.05 4.45
CA ASP A 103 -8.96 2.47 4.36
C ASP A 103 -7.44 2.67 4.37
N GLY A 104 -6.98 3.55 3.47
CA GLY A 104 -5.56 3.87 3.29
C GLY A 104 -4.83 2.99 2.27
N PHE A 105 -5.45 1.92 1.77
CA PHE A 105 -4.88 1.15 0.65
C PHE A 105 -5.17 1.83 -0.69
N LYS A 106 -4.24 1.69 -1.64
CA LYS A 106 -4.34 2.31 -2.97
C LYS A 106 -5.45 1.70 -3.83
N ASN A 107 -5.70 0.41 -3.67
CA ASN A 107 -6.71 -0.32 -4.41
C ASN A 107 -7.14 -1.60 -3.68
N LEU A 108 -8.29 -2.14 -4.07
CA LEU A 108 -8.86 -3.35 -3.48
C LEU A 108 -7.93 -4.56 -3.56
N GLY A 109 -7.23 -4.74 -4.68
CA GLY A 109 -6.30 -5.86 -4.86
C GLY A 109 -5.12 -5.83 -3.89
N GLU A 110 -4.61 -4.64 -3.57
CA GLU A 110 -3.54 -4.47 -2.58
C GLU A 110 -4.02 -4.83 -1.17
N PHE A 111 -5.21 -4.35 -0.78
CA PHE A 111 -5.83 -4.68 0.49
C PHE A 111 -6.04 -6.20 0.65
N VAL A 112 -6.72 -6.82 -0.32
CA VAL A 112 -7.01 -8.27 -0.26
C VAL A 112 -5.72 -9.09 -0.24
N ALA A 113 -4.70 -8.69 -1.03
CA ALA A 113 -3.39 -9.35 -0.99
C ALA A 113 -2.69 -9.18 0.37
N ALA A 114 -2.81 -8.02 1.02
CA ALA A 114 -2.26 -7.80 2.35
C ALA A 114 -2.96 -8.68 3.40
N VAL A 115 -4.29 -8.85 3.32
CA VAL A 115 -5.05 -9.75 4.19
C VAL A 115 -4.55 -11.19 4.04
N HIS A 116 -4.41 -11.69 2.81
CA HIS A 116 -3.90 -13.05 2.57
C HIS A 116 -2.47 -13.23 3.06
N VAL A 117 -1.58 -12.27 2.82
CA VAL A 117 -0.19 -12.33 3.27
C VAL A 117 -0.10 -12.30 4.79
N SER A 118 -0.88 -11.45 5.45
CA SER A 118 -1.00 -11.40 6.91
C SER A 118 -1.40 -12.77 7.47
N HIS A 119 -2.46 -13.35 6.92
CA HIS A 119 -2.95 -14.67 7.31
C HIS A 119 -1.93 -15.79 7.03
N ASN A 120 -1.36 -15.84 5.82
CA ASN A 120 -0.41 -16.90 5.42
C ASN A 120 0.87 -16.90 6.24
N LEU A 121 1.34 -15.72 6.65
CA LEU A 121 2.60 -15.55 7.40
C LEU A 121 2.37 -15.36 8.91
N ASN A 122 1.11 -15.39 9.35
CA ASN A 122 0.73 -15.11 10.74
C ASN A 122 1.29 -13.78 11.26
N ILE A 123 1.28 -12.74 10.40
CA ILE A 123 1.68 -11.37 10.74
C ILE A 123 0.44 -10.62 11.19
N PRO A 124 0.45 -9.88 12.32
CA PRO A 124 -0.67 -9.05 12.73
C PRO A 124 -1.06 -8.05 11.62
N PHE A 125 -2.32 -8.11 11.16
CA PHE A 125 -2.78 -7.30 10.04
C PHE A 125 -2.61 -5.80 10.26
N ASP A 126 -2.85 -5.31 11.48
CA ASP A 126 -2.74 -3.89 11.80
C ASP A 126 -1.29 -3.37 11.66
N GLN A 127 -0.31 -4.18 12.03
CA GLN A 127 1.10 -3.83 11.85
C GLN A 127 1.46 -3.78 10.36
N LEU A 128 0.97 -4.76 9.58
CA LEU A 128 1.19 -4.79 8.14
C LEU A 128 0.50 -3.60 7.45
N LYS A 129 -0.75 -3.31 7.80
CA LYS A 129 -1.49 -2.13 7.34
C LYS A 129 -0.73 -0.85 7.65
N GLY A 130 -0.29 -0.67 8.90
CA GLY A 130 0.45 0.53 9.33
C GLY A 130 1.69 0.80 8.47
N LYS A 131 2.46 -0.24 8.12
CA LYS A 131 3.63 -0.11 7.24
C LYS A 131 3.23 0.28 5.81
N ILE A 132 2.20 -0.35 5.24
CA ILE A 132 1.76 -0.09 3.86
C ILE A 132 1.19 1.33 3.76
N THR A 133 0.36 1.75 4.70
CA THR A 133 -0.24 3.10 4.69
C THR A 133 0.76 4.20 5.00
N SER A 134 1.89 3.88 5.65
CA SER A 134 3.03 4.79 5.82
C SER A 134 3.91 4.93 4.56
N GLY A 135 3.57 4.22 3.46
CA GLY A 135 4.27 4.31 2.17
C GLY A 135 5.19 3.14 1.83
N ASP A 136 5.35 2.16 2.72
CA ASP A 136 6.08 0.94 2.39
C ASP A 136 5.27 0.09 1.39
N ASN A 137 5.97 -0.56 0.45
CA ASN A 137 5.32 -1.59 -0.34
C ASN A 137 5.16 -2.89 0.48
N LEU A 138 4.21 -3.74 0.08
CA LEU A 138 3.90 -4.99 0.77
C LEU A 138 5.15 -5.86 1.04
N GLY A 139 6.12 -5.89 0.10
CA GLY A 139 7.35 -6.66 0.26
C GLY A 139 8.25 -6.15 1.36
N LYS A 140 8.45 -4.84 1.41
CA LYS A 140 9.24 -4.19 2.46
C LYS A 140 8.56 -4.32 3.82
N ALA A 141 7.24 -4.12 3.87
CA ALA A 141 6.46 -4.28 5.09
C ALA A 141 6.61 -5.69 5.69
N VAL A 142 6.47 -6.74 4.85
CA VAL A 142 6.67 -8.13 5.27
C VAL A 142 8.10 -8.39 5.74
N GLN A 143 9.10 -7.88 5.02
CA GLN A 143 10.51 -8.08 5.39
C GLN A 143 10.87 -7.44 6.74
N VAL A 144 10.28 -6.26 7.03
CA VAL A 144 10.48 -5.57 8.32
C VAL A 144 9.80 -6.32 9.45
N LEU A 145 8.58 -6.83 9.23
CA LEU A 145 7.79 -7.52 10.26
C LEU A 145 8.21 -8.98 10.46
N ASN A 146 8.85 -9.58 9.46
CA ASN A 146 9.38 -10.95 9.55
C ASN A 146 10.79 -11.03 8.94
N PRO A 147 11.82 -10.55 9.65
CA PRO A 147 13.19 -10.46 9.15
C PRO A 147 13.85 -11.83 8.91
N ASN A 148 13.28 -12.91 9.46
CA ASN A 148 13.79 -14.26 9.28
C ASN A 148 13.48 -14.84 7.89
N LEU A 149 12.54 -14.23 7.15
CA LEU A 149 12.25 -14.65 5.78
C LEU A 149 13.31 -14.14 4.81
N SER A 150 13.82 -15.01 3.97
CA SER A 150 14.65 -14.59 2.85
C SER A 150 13.84 -13.78 1.83
N HIS A 151 14.49 -12.91 1.07
CA HIS A 151 13.85 -12.14 -0.01
C HIS A 151 13.08 -13.04 -1.02
N LYS A 152 13.60 -14.23 -1.27
CA LYS A 152 12.94 -15.21 -2.16
C LYS A 152 11.62 -15.71 -1.56
N GLN A 153 11.60 -16.01 -0.27
CA GLN A 153 10.39 -16.44 0.44
C GLN A 153 9.36 -15.31 0.48
N VAL A 154 9.77 -14.09 0.84
CA VAL A 154 8.90 -12.90 0.82
C VAL A 154 8.26 -12.72 -0.56
N LYS A 155 9.06 -12.76 -1.64
CA LYS A 155 8.55 -12.63 -3.02
C LYS A 155 7.55 -13.74 -3.38
N THR A 156 7.78 -14.94 -2.91
CA THR A 156 6.89 -16.10 -3.15
C THR A 156 5.57 -15.92 -2.43
N GLU A 157 5.58 -15.54 -1.14
CA GLU A 157 4.35 -15.35 -0.36
C GLU A 157 3.53 -14.16 -0.86
N ILE A 158 4.17 -13.08 -1.28
CA ILE A 158 3.46 -11.96 -1.91
C ILE A 158 2.80 -12.37 -3.22
N ARG A 159 3.47 -13.17 -4.05
CA ARG A 159 2.88 -13.69 -5.29
C ARG A 159 1.67 -14.56 -5.01
N LYS A 160 1.77 -15.44 -4.01
CA LYS A 160 0.68 -16.28 -3.53
C LYS A 160 -0.49 -15.43 -3.03
N GLY A 161 -0.26 -14.47 -2.15
CA GLY A 161 -1.29 -13.56 -1.65
C GLY A 161 -1.98 -12.74 -2.76
N LYS A 162 -1.21 -12.25 -3.74
CA LYS A 162 -1.78 -11.56 -4.91
C LYS A 162 -2.62 -12.48 -5.80
N HIS A 163 -2.22 -13.73 -5.95
CA HIS A 163 -3.01 -14.71 -6.69
C HIS A 163 -4.32 -15.01 -5.97
N GLN A 164 -4.28 -15.27 -4.66
CA GLN A 164 -5.46 -15.48 -3.84
C GLN A 164 -6.41 -14.28 -3.89
N ALA A 165 -5.87 -13.06 -3.80
CA ALA A 165 -6.65 -11.84 -3.94
C ALA A 165 -7.38 -11.74 -5.29
N LYS A 166 -6.69 -12.07 -6.38
CA LYS A 166 -7.29 -12.07 -7.72
C LYS A 166 -8.43 -13.07 -7.84
N GLU A 167 -8.25 -14.27 -7.32
CA GLU A 167 -9.29 -15.32 -7.34
C GLU A 167 -10.49 -14.92 -6.48
N ASP A 168 -10.29 -14.35 -5.31
CA ASP A 168 -11.37 -13.92 -4.42
C ASP A 168 -12.19 -12.78 -5.03
N ILE A 169 -11.52 -11.77 -5.58
CA ILE A 169 -12.19 -10.66 -6.26
C ILE A 169 -12.98 -11.18 -7.46
N LYS A 170 -12.37 -12.06 -8.27
CA LYS A 170 -13.05 -12.67 -9.42
C LYS A 170 -14.28 -13.47 -9.00
N ALA A 171 -14.15 -14.34 -8.01
CA ALA A 171 -15.24 -15.17 -7.50
C ALA A 171 -16.40 -14.34 -6.93
N SER A 172 -16.13 -13.16 -6.40
CA SER A 172 -17.14 -12.28 -5.83
C SER A 172 -17.97 -11.52 -6.87
N HIS A 173 -17.53 -11.48 -8.14
CA HIS A 173 -18.23 -10.83 -9.25
C HIS A 173 -19.10 -11.79 -10.08
N HIS A 174 -18.94 -13.11 -9.92
CA HIS A 174 -19.61 -14.13 -10.74
C HIS A 174 -20.82 -14.81 -10.06
N SER A 175 -21.44 -14.13 -9.07
CA SER A 175 -22.58 -14.76 -8.33
C SER A 175 -23.76 -13.83 -8.25
#